data_6102da593e5cdc804f182c42674b8f3e
#
_entry.id   6102da593e5cdc804f182c42674b8f3e
#
_cell.length_a   1.000
_cell.length_b   1.000
_cell.length_c   1.000
_cell.angle_alpha   90.00
_cell.angle_beta   90.00
_cell.angle_gamma   90.00
#
_symmetry.space_group_name_H-M   'P 1'
#
loop_
_entity.id
_entity.type
_entity.pdbx_description
1 polymer ?
#
loop_
_entity_poly.entity_id
_entity_poly.type
_entity_poly.pdbx_seq_one_letter_code
_entity_poly.pdbx_strand_id
1 'polypeptide(L)'
;MKKAKLILGAWLLTGSLLGYMPTGSCMSLSLDEAVDMAIKNSPDVLITQLGEEKAKAGLRQARGQNSISWTAGSTFGRSDNNNLGWNNSNNNKISASLPIYSGGVHQNNIKSSELDVDIAKLQTERKWETTQLAVIQAYYDVLEAQKKIGVYQDTVNKYQQHLINVEQLYSAGSKAKVEVLRSEVELEVLGDTEGLNL
;
A
#
# COMPACT_ATOMS: atom_id res chain seq x y z
N MET A 1 -16.74 52.39 27.98
CA MET A 1 -16.93 53.18 26.77
C MET A 1 -15.74 53.03 25.88
N LYS A 2 -15.86 52.28 24.75
CA LYS A 2 -15.20 52.55 23.46
C LYS A 2 -15.61 51.43 22.50
N LYS A 3 -16.27 51.85 21.48
CA LYS A 3 -16.92 51.07 20.42
C LYS A 3 -15.84 50.46 19.51
N ALA A 4 -15.89 49.16 19.23
CA ALA A 4 -15.11 48.50 18.18
C ALA A 4 -16.04 48.30 16.97
N LYS A 5 -15.65 48.85 15.84
CA LYS A 5 -16.36 48.82 14.56
C LYS A 5 -16.16 47.46 13.88
N LEU A 6 -17.29 46.85 13.51
CA LEU A 6 -17.36 45.79 12.52
C LEU A 6 -16.95 46.35 11.16
N ILE A 7 -15.99 45.70 10.50
CA ILE A 7 -15.76 45.85 9.07
C ILE A 7 -16.05 44.52 8.42
N LEU A 8 -17.22 44.46 7.78
CA LEU A 8 -17.54 43.43 6.77
C LEU A 8 -16.70 43.72 5.52
N GLY A 9 -15.81 42.80 5.21
CA GLY A 9 -15.10 42.74 3.93
C GLY A 9 -15.52 41.47 3.20
N ALA A 10 -16.59 41.54 2.38
CA ALA A 10 -16.94 40.52 1.43
C ALA A 10 -15.93 40.52 0.28
N TRP A 11 -15.07 39.48 0.23
CA TRP A 11 -14.24 39.18 -0.95
C TRP A 11 -14.86 38.03 -1.71
N LEU A 12 -15.58 38.38 -2.77
CA LEU A 12 -15.93 37.50 -3.88
C LEU A 12 -14.65 37.10 -4.61
N LEU A 13 -14.11 35.94 -4.32
CA LEU A 13 -13.09 35.28 -5.14
C LEU A 13 -13.80 34.20 -5.98
N THR A 14 -14.31 34.62 -7.15
CA THR A 14 -14.59 33.71 -8.27
C THR A 14 -13.24 33.25 -8.84
N GLY A 15 -12.65 32.26 -8.23
CA GLY A 15 -11.49 31.54 -8.76
C GLY A 15 -11.95 30.50 -9.76
N SER A 16 -11.72 30.73 -11.04
CA SER A 16 -11.86 29.80 -12.14
C SER A 16 -11.08 28.51 -11.85
N LEU A 17 -11.80 27.44 -11.52
CA LEU A 17 -11.28 26.09 -11.44
C LEU A 17 -11.11 25.55 -12.87
N LEU A 18 -10.14 26.09 -13.61
CA LEU A 18 -9.62 25.44 -14.80
C LEU A 18 -8.88 24.19 -14.33
N GLY A 19 -9.58 23.06 -14.49
CA GLY A 19 -9.02 21.74 -14.20
C GLY A 19 -7.70 21.53 -14.97
N TYR A 20 -6.61 21.52 -14.24
CA TYR A 20 -5.37 20.90 -14.69
C TYR A 20 -5.66 19.40 -14.79
N MET A 21 -6.05 18.95 -15.99
CA MET A 21 -5.95 17.55 -16.34
C MET A 21 -4.46 17.25 -16.50
N PRO A 22 -3.84 16.43 -15.63
CA PRO A 22 -2.52 15.98 -15.91
C PRO A 22 -2.59 15.18 -17.21
N THR A 23 -1.97 15.71 -18.26
CA THR A 23 -1.66 14.92 -19.45
C THR A 23 -0.84 13.74 -18.99
N GLY A 24 -1.46 12.56 -18.92
CA GLY A 24 -0.77 11.32 -18.65
C GLY A 24 0.27 11.08 -19.73
N SER A 25 1.49 11.53 -19.48
CA SER A 25 2.64 11.08 -20.26
C SER A 25 2.72 9.57 -20.06
N CYS A 26 2.53 8.80 -21.13
CA CYS A 26 2.89 7.39 -21.19
C CYS A 26 4.39 7.29 -20.86
N MET A 27 4.68 7.05 -19.60
CA MET A 27 6.04 6.82 -19.14
C MET A 27 6.35 5.36 -19.47
N SER A 28 7.28 5.15 -20.40
CA SER A 28 7.84 3.82 -20.63
C SER A 28 8.66 3.45 -19.40
N LEU A 29 8.06 2.69 -18.50
CA LEU A 29 8.71 2.23 -17.28
C LEU A 29 9.47 0.95 -17.58
N SER A 30 10.77 0.93 -17.26
CA SER A 30 11.55 -0.31 -17.30
C SER A 30 11.17 -1.22 -16.11
N LEU A 31 11.47 -2.51 -16.22
CA LEU A 31 11.19 -3.47 -15.14
C LEU A 31 11.89 -3.06 -13.84
N ASP A 32 13.17 -2.66 -13.94
CA ASP A 32 13.96 -2.28 -12.77
C ASP A 32 13.41 -1.02 -12.09
N GLU A 33 13.00 -0.01 -12.88
CA GLU A 33 12.35 1.20 -12.36
C GLU A 33 11.02 0.89 -11.70
N ALA A 34 10.23 -0.02 -12.26
CA ALA A 34 8.96 -0.45 -11.67
C ALA A 34 9.16 -1.14 -10.32
N VAL A 35 10.15 -2.02 -10.21
CA VAL A 35 10.51 -2.72 -8.97
C VAL A 35 10.99 -1.71 -7.91
N ASP A 36 11.91 -0.82 -8.25
CA ASP A 36 12.44 0.19 -7.33
C ASP A 36 11.34 1.12 -6.82
N MET A 37 10.46 1.57 -7.70
CA MET A 37 9.32 2.42 -7.35
C MET A 37 8.35 1.70 -6.42
N ALA A 38 8.06 0.43 -6.69
CA ALA A 38 7.16 -0.37 -5.88
C ALA A 38 7.73 -0.62 -4.47
N ILE A 39 9.00 -0.99 -4.35
CA ILE A 39 9.65 -1.21 -3.06
C ILE A 39 9.65 0.07 -2.22
N LYS A 40 9.97 1.22 -2.83
CA LYS A 40 10.01 2.51 -2.12
C LYS A 40 8.64 2.99 -1.65
N ASN A 41 7.58 2.69 -2.39
CA ASN A 41 6.23 3.19 -2.12
C ASN A 41 5.31 2.14 -1.50
N SER A 42 5.78 0.90 -1.28
CA SER A 42 4.97 -0.16 -0.70
C SER A 42 4.69 0.07 0.79
N PRO A 43 3.42 0.24 1.20
CA PRO A 43 3.05 0.34 2.61
C PRO A 43 3.43 -0.92 3.39
N ASP A 44 3.36 -2.07 2.76
CA ASP A 44 3.67 -3.37 3.37
C ASP A 44 5.16 -3.50 3.71
N VAL A 45 6.04 -3.02 2.83
CA VAL A 45 7.48 -2.96 3.10
C VAL A 45 7.75 -2.00 4.26
N LEU A 46 7.10 -0.85 4.27
CA LEU A 46 7.23 0.12 5.38
C LEU A 46 6.78 -0.50 6.72
N ILE A 47 5.67 -1.24 6.73
CA ILE A 47 5.17 -1.92 7.94
C ILE A 47 6.21 -2.90 8.49
N THR A 48 6.88 -3.69 7.64
CA THR A 48 7.91 -4.63 8.09
C THR A 48 9.16 -3.92 8.59
N GLN A 49 9.58 -2.82 7.96
CA GLN A 49 10.69 -1.99 8.44
C GLN A 49 10.39 -1.38 9.83
N LEU A 50 9.17 -0.86 10.03
CA LEU A 50 8.73 -0.39 11.34
C LEU A 50 8.62 -1.54 12.37
N GLY A 51 8.31 -2.75 11.92
CA GLY A 51 8.37 -3.97 12.72
C GLY A 51 9.78 -4.27 13.23
N GLU A 52 10.79 -4.12 12.39
CA GLU A 52 12.19 -4.24 12.76
C GLU A 52 12.61 -3.19 13.80
N GLU A 53 12.20 -1.93 13.60
CA GLU A 53 12.47 -0.87 14.59
C GLU A 53 11.78 -1.13 15.94
N LYS A 54 10.56 -1.68 15.91
CA LYS A 54 9.84 -2.13 17.10
C LYS A 54 10.61 -3.26 17.83
N ALA A 55 11.11 -4.25 17.10
CA ALA A 55 11.90 -5.34 17.69
C ALA A 55 13.21 -4.82 18.32
N LYS A 56 13.90 -3.90 17.66
CA LYS A 56 15.09 -3.21 18.21
C LYS A 56 14.74 -2.42 19.48
N ALA A 57 13.57 -1.79 19.54
CA ALA A 57 13.11 -1.11 20.75
C ALA A 57 12.81 -2.11 21.88
N GLY A 58 12.23 -3.27 21.56
CA GLY A 58 12.04 -4.38 22.50
C GLY A 58 13.35 -4.90 23.08
N LEU A 59 14.38 -5.07 22.24
CA LEU A 59 15.72 -5.45 22.71
C LEU A 59 16.31 -4.39 23.66
N ARG A 60 16.18 -3.10 23.34
CA ARG A 60 16.62 -2.03 24.25
C ARG A 60 15.88 -2.09 25.58
N GLN A 61 14.58 -2.38 25.56
CA GLN A 61 13.77 -2.56 26.77
C GLN A 61 14.25 -3.77 27.59
N ALA A 62 14.48 -4.92 26.95
CA ALA A 62 14.98 -6.12 27.64
C ALA A 62 16.35 -5.88 28.32
N ARG A 63 17.25 -5.16 27.64
CA ARG A 63 18.53 -4.74 28.22
C ARG A 63 18.34 -3.75 29.38
N GLY A 64 17.36 -2.83 29.27
CA GLY A 64 17.04 -1.86 30.32
C GLY A 64 16.49 -2.49 31.62
N GLN A 65 15.81 -3.63 31.51
CA GLN A 65 15.29 -4.36 32.67
C GLN A 65 16.37 -4.88 33.60
N ASN A 66 17.59 -4.99 33.13
CA ASN A 66 18.76 -5.37 33.95
C ASN A 66 19.47 -4.16 34.56
N SER A 67 18.87 -2.98 34.51
CA SER A 67 19.41 -1.71 35.04
C SER A 67 18.70 -1.30 36.30
N ILE A 68 19.24 -0.25 36.96
CA ILE A 68 18.57 0.38 38.11
C ILE A 68 17.26 1.00 37.65
N SER A 69 16.15 0.61 38.27
CA SER A 69 14.83 1.21 38.07
C SER A 69 14.54 2.19 39.22
N TRP A 70 14.10 3.39 38.89
CA TRP A 70 13.64 4.40 39.81
C TRP A 70 12.14 4.56 39.72
N THR A 71 11.46 4.51 40.85
CA THR A 71 10.02 4.73 40.90
C THR A 71 9.70 5.83 41.93
N ALA A 72 8.99 6.85 41.48
CA ALA A 72 8.42 7.88 42.35
C ALA A 72 6.90 7.78 42.34
N GLY A 73 6.31 7.73 43.45
CA GLY A 73 4.84 7.67 43.64
C GLY A 73 4.39 8.64 44.69
N SER A 74 3.26 9.31 44.45
CA SER A 74 2.57 10.15 45.44
C SER A 74 1.11 9.70 45.48
N THR A 75 0.63 9.32 46.64
CA THR A 75 -0.76 8.92 46.86
C THR A 75 -1.39 9.82 47.88
N PHE A 76 -2.45 10.51 47.49
CA PHE A 76 -3.29 11.31 48.37
C PHE A 76 -4.58 10.54 48.64
N GLY A 77 -4.84 10.25 49.90
CA GLY A 77 -6.07 9.60 50.36
C GLY A 77 -6.86 10.54 51.29
N ARG A 78 -8.16 10.58 51.11
CA ARG A 78 -9.10 11.22 52.02
C ARG A 78 -10.15 10.21 52.45
N SER A 79 -10.25 9.95 53.71
CA SER A 79 -11.27 9.04 54.30
C SER A 79 -12.10 9.75 55.34
N ASP A 80 -13.39 9.50 55.33
CA ASP A 80 -14.32 9.92 56.38
C ASP A 80 -14.53 8.76 57.34
N ASN A 81 -14.27 9.01 58.60
CA ASN A 81 -14.50 8.02 59.63
C ASN A 81 -15.67 8.53 60.50
N ASN A 82 -16.85 7.92 60.39
CA ASN A 82 -18.15 8.34 60.94
C ASN A 82 -18.15 8.84 62.35
N ASN A 83 -17.10 8.65 63.18
CA ASN A 83 -16.98 9.10 64.56
C ASN A 83 -15.83 10.06 64.87
N LEU A 84 -14.90 10.30 63.85
CA LEU A 84 -13.66 11.07 64.09
C LEU A 84 -13.40 12.16 63.03
N GLY A 85 -14.32 12.32 62.03
CA GLY A 85 -14.19 13.32 60.98
C GLY A 85 -13.25 12.90 59.83
N TRP A 86 -12.94 13.84 58.92
CA TRP A 86 -12.13 13.64 57.74
C TRP A 86 -10.67 13.44 58.08
N ASN A 87 -10.08 12.35 57.63
CA ASN A 87 -8.65 12.10 57.70
C ASN A 87 -8.00 12.23 56.29
N ASN A 88 -6.99 13.07 56.18
CA ASN A 88 -6.21 13.23 55.00
C ASN A 88 -4.86 12.50 55.16
N SER A 89 -4.56 11.60 54.25
CA SER A 89 -3.24 10.93 54.19
C SER A 89 -2.50 11.30 52.91
N ASN A 90 -1.23 11.63 53.03
CA ASN A 90 -0.36 11.85 51.92
C ASN A 90 0.87 10.93 52.02
N ASN A 91 1.02 10.02 51.11
CA ASN A 91 2.15 9.08 51.08
C ASN A 91 2.99 9.34 49.83
N ASN A 92 4.21 9.82 50.03
CA ASN A 92 5.23 10.04 48.98
C ASN A 92 6.31 8.97 49.13
N LYS A 93 6.57 8.24 48.03
CA LYS A 93 7.55 7.17 48.02
C LYS A 93 8.49 7.36 46.83
N ILE A 94 9.78 7.30 47.09
CA ILE A 94 10.81 7.17 46.06
C ILE A 94 11.53 5.84 46.36
N SER A 95 11.65 4.98 45.34
CA SER A 95 12.34 3.70 45.49
C SER A 95 13.30 3.48 44.27
N ALA A 96 14.46 2.89 44.56
CA ALA A 96 15.38 2.40 43.58
C ALA A 96 15.50 0.88 43.74
N SER A 97 15.48 0.16 42.63
CA SER A 97 15.61 -1.31 42.59
C SER A 97 16.63 -1.72 41.55
N LEU A 98 17.56 -2.58 41.94
CA LEU A 98 18.55 -3.17 41.03
C LEU A 98 18.48 -4.70 41.19
N PRO A 99 18.11 -5.46 40.14
CA PRO A 99 18.14 -6.90 40.17
C PRO A 99 19.63 -7.38 40.11
N ILE A 100 20.12 -7.98 41.19
CA ILE A 100 21.51 -8.49 41.28
C ILE A 100 21.61 -9.85 40.59
N TYR A 101 20.60 -10.70 40.77
CA TYR A 101 20.58 -12.06 40.22
C TYR A 101 19.13 -12.51 39.98
N SER A 102 18.83 -13.00 38.78
CA SER A 102 17.51 -13.46 38.36
C SER A 102 17.46 -14.89 37.86
N GLY A 103 18.44 -15.75 38.25
CA GLY A 103 18.49 -17.15 37.81
C GLY A 103 18.62 -17.32 36.26
N GLY A 104 19.22 -16.36 35.58
CA GLY A 104 19.38 -16.40 34.11
C GLY A 104 18.20 -15.86 33.31
N VAL A 105 17.09 -15.45 33.96
CA VAL A 105 15.89 -14.95 33.26
C VAL A 105 16.20 -13.72 32.41
N HIS A 106 16.95 -12.75 32.92
CA HIS A 106 17.28 -11.53 32.16
C HIS A 106 18.16 -11.82 30.93
N GLN A 107 19.15 -12.70 31.07
CA GLN A 107 20.03 -13.10 29.97
C GLN A 107 19.25 -13.81 28.86
N ASN A 108 18.35 -14.72 29.23
CA ASN A 108 17.50 -15.41 28.27
C ASN A 108 16.48 -14.48 27.59
N ASN A 109 15.91 -13.49 28.31
CA ASN A 109 15.04 -12.49 27.73
C ASN A 109 15.77 -11.60 26.72
N ILE A 110 17.02 -11.19 27.02
CA ILE A 110 17.85 -10.42 26.08
C ILE A 110 18.11 -11.25 24.82
N LYS A 111 18.53 -12.52 24.99
CA LYS A 111 18.80 -13.43 23.87
C LYS A 111 17.54 -13.69 23.04
N SER A 112 16.38 -13.85 23.67
CA SER A 112 15.09 -13.96 22.95
C SER A 112 14.81 -12.71 22.13
N SER A 113 14.99 -11.52 22.73
CA SER A 113 14.78 -10.26 22.01
C SER A 113 15.79 -10.01 20.90
N GLU A 114 17.01 -10.56 20.99
CA GLU A 114 17.98 -10.54 19.88
C GLU A 114 17.50 -11.39 18.71
N LEU A 115 16.97 -12.58 18.98
CA LEU A 115 16.36 -13.43 17.96
C LEU A 115 15.10 -12.79 17.34
N ASP A 116 14.30 -12.07 18.13
CA ASP A 116 13.15 -11.33 17.61
C ASP A 116 13.58 -10.25 16.59
N VAL A 117 14.72 -9.57 16.81
CA VAL A 117 15.28 -8.63 15.85
C VAL A 117 15.71 -9.34 14.57
N ASP A 118 16.35 -10.50 14.67
CA ASP A 118 16.78 -11.27 13.50
C ASP A 118 15.58 -11.80 12.70
N ILE A 119 14.54 -12.25 13.38
CA ILE A 119 13.26 -12.64 12.75
C ILE A 119 12.66 -11.45 12.00
N ALA A 120 12.61 -10.28 12.62
CA ALA A 120 12.03 -9.08 12.00
C ALA A 120 12.81 -8.63 10.75
N LYS A 121 14.16 -8.75 10.75
CA LYS A 121 15.01 -8.51 9.57
C LYS A 121 14.67 -9.46 8.43
N LEU A 122 14.64 -10.77 8.70
CA LEU A 122 14.32 -11.78 7.71
C LEU A 122 12.89 -11.61 7.14
N GLN A 123 11.94 -11.16 7.97
CA GLN A 123 10.60 -10.81 7.50
C GLN A 123 10.61 -9.63 6.54
N THR A 124 11.44 -8.63 6.77
CA THR A 124 11.61 -7.48 5.88
C THR A 124 12.23 -7.90 4.55
N GLU A 125 13.30 -8.70 4.57
CA GLU A 125 13.92 -9.25 3.36
C GLU A 125 12.91 -10.07 2.54
N ARG A 126 12.19 -10.99 3.19
CA ARG A 126 11.15 -11.78 2.54
C ARG A 126 10.05 -10.90 1.92
N LYS A 127 9.69 -9.79 2.59
CA LYS A 127 8.68 -8.89 2.05
C LYS A 127 9.18 -8.15 0.80
N TRP A 128 10.44 -7.77 0.76
CA TRP A 128 11.07 -7.22 -0.44
C TRP A 128 11.02 -8.20 -1.61
N GLU A 129 11.46 -9.43 -1.39
CA GLU A 129 11.43 -10.47 -2.42
C GLU A 129 10.02 -10.75 -2.96
N THR A 130 9.04 -10.87 -2.05
CA THR A 130 7.65 -11.09 -2.47
C THR A 130 7.06 -9.89 -3.20
N THR A 131 7.39 -8.68 -2.80
CA THR A 131 6.97 -7.46 -3.51
C THR A 131 7.60 -7.40 -4.89
N GLN A 132 8.89 -7.67 -4.99
CA GLN A 132 9.60 -7.73 -6.27
C GLN A 132 8.97 -8.76 -7.21
N LEU A 133 8.69 -9.98 -6.73
CA LEU A 133 8.06 -11.01 -7.54
C LEU A 133 6.68 -10.60 -8.04
N ALA A 134 5.86 -9.98 -7.18
CA ALA A 134 4.53 -9.50 -7.56
C ALA A 134 4.60 -8.42 -8.66
N VAL A 135 5.57 -7.50 -8.57
CA VAL A 135 5.78 -6.46 -9.60
C VAL A 135 6.25 -7.07 -10.91
N ILE A 136 7.17 -8.03 -10.86
CA ILE A 136 7.64 -8.74 -12.06
C ILE A 136 6.47 -9.43 -12.77
N GLN A 137 5.62 -10.14 -12.02
CA GLN A 137 4.43 -10.80 -12.58
C GLN A 137 3.50 -9.77 -13.23
N ALA A 138 3.11 -8.72 -12.50
CA ALA A 138 2.23 -7.69 -13.03
C ALA A 138 2.80 -6.98 -14.28
N TYR A 139 4.11 -6.76 -14.33
CA TYR A 139 4.79 -6.17 -15.49
C TYR A 139 4.64 -7.06 -16.73
N TYR A 140 4.88 -8.37 -16.58
CA TYR A 140 4.72 -9.31 -17.70
C TYR A 140 3.27 -9.51 -18.08
N ASP A 141 2.32 -9.47 -17.15
CA ASP A 141 0.88 -9.51 -17.45
C ASP A 141 0.47 -8.33 -18.34
N VAL A 142 0.98 -7.13 -18.07
CA VAL A 142 0.76 -5.94 -18.90
C VAL A 142 1.37 -6.12 -20.29
N LEU A 143 2.61 -6.63 -20.39
CA LEU A 143 3.25 -6.90 -21.68
C LEU A 143 2.49 -7.96 -22.50
N GLU A 144 2.00 -9.00 -21.84
CA GLU A 144 1.17 -10.02 -22.47
C GLU A 144 -0.13 -9.42 -23.01
N ALA A 145 -0.82 -8.60 -22.19
CA ALA A 145 -2.03 -7.92 -22.62
C ALA A 145 -1.77 -7.01 -23.85
N GLN A 146 -0.69 -6.23 -23.83
CA GLN A 146 -0.31 -5.41 -24.99
C GLN A 146 -0.06 -6.23 -26.25
N LYS A 147 0.63 -7.38 -26.13
CA LYS A 147 0.86 -8.28 -27.26
C LYS A 147 -0.43 -8.91 -27.77
N LYS A 148 -1.34 -9.29 -26.86
CA LYS A 148 -2.67 -9.81 -27.23
C LYS A 148 -3.45 -8.78 -28.06
N ILE A 149 -3.50 -7.52 -27.64
CA ILE A 149 -4.15 -6.43 -28.38
C ILE A 149 -3.57 -6.35 -29.81
N GLY A 150 -2.25 -6.37 -29.95
CA GLY A 150 -1.62 -6.36 -31.27
C GLY A 150 -2.06 -7.55 -32.16
N VAL A 151 -2.11 -8.76 -31.59
CA VAL A 151 -2.57 -9.96 -32.30
C VAL A 151 -4.04 -9.85 -32.72
N TYR A 152 -4.90 -9.31 -31.85
CA TYR A 152 -6.31 -9.09 -32.18
C TYR A 152 -6.46 -8.08 -33.32
N GLN A 153 -5.76 -6.95 -33.26
CA GLN A 153 -5.79 -5.94 -34.34
C GLN A 153 -5.34 -6.52 -35.68
N ASP A 154 -4.26 -7.29 -35.69
CA ASP A 154 -3.79 -7.99 -36.91
C ASP A 154 -4.84 -8.98 -37.41
N THR A 155 -5.54 -9.67 -36.52
CA THR A 155 -6.59 -10.62 -36.85
C THR A 155 -7.77 -9.91 -37.49
N VAL A 156 -8.28 -8.83 -36.88
CA VAL A 156 -9.37 -8.03 -37.45
C VAL A 156 -9.01 -7.49 -38.83
N ASN A 157 -7.79 -6.96 -39.00
CA ASN A 157 -7.32 -6.52 -40.30
C ASN A 157 -7.32 -7.63 -41.38
N LYS A 158 -6.95 -8.86 -41.03
CA LYS A 158 -7.00 -10.01 -41.93
C LYS A 158 -8.43 -10.38 -42.28
N TYR A 159 -9.35 -10.37 -41.36
CA TYR A 159 -10.77 -10.66 -41.66
C TYR A 159 -11.41 -9.56 -42.50
N GLN A 160 -11.07 -8.29 -42.29
CA GLN A 160 -11.48 -7.20 -43.16
C GLN A 160 -11.00 -7.39 -44.60
N GLN A 161 -9.71 -7.74 -44.78
CA GLN A 161 -9.16 -8.04 -46.09
C GLN A 161 -9.84 -9.27 -46.73
N HIS A 162 -10.16 -10.29 -45.91
CA HIS A 162 -10.89 -11.47 -46.37
C HIS A 162 -12.27 -11.10 -46.89
N LEU A 163 -13.05 -10.29 -46.13
CA LEU A 163 -14.36 -9.80 -46.51
C LEU A 163 -14.29 -9.06 -47.86
N ILE A 164 -13.37 -8.10 -48.03
CA ILE A 164 -13.17 -7.36 -49.27
C ILE A 164 -12.91 -8.31 -50.45
N ASN A 165 -12.08 -9.32 -50.27
CA ASN A 165 -11.79 -10.31 -51.31
C ASN A 165 -13.04 -11.14 -51.69
N VAL A 166 -13.83 -11.56 -50.68
CA VAL A 166 -15.04 -12.33 -50.91
C VAL A 166 -16.11 -11.48 -51.60
N GLU A 167 -16.28 -10.20 -51.27
CA GLU A 167 -17.15 -9.26 -51.98
C GLU A 167 -16.74 -9.07 -53.46
N GLN A 168 -15.46 -8.93 -53.74
CA GLN A 168 -14.95 -8.85 -55.12
C GLN A 168 -15.27 -10.11 -55.89
N LEU A 169 -15.07 -11.30 -55.32
CA LEU A 169 -15.39 -12.57 -55.96
C LEU A 169 -16.90 -12.76 -56.17
N TYR A 170 -17.72 -12.25 -55.25
CA TYR A 170 -19.20 -12.26 -55.39
C TYR A 170 -19.62 -11.32 -56.53
N SER A 171 -19.08 -10.11 -56.61
CA SER A 171 -19.36 -9.19 -57.71
C SER A 171 -18.94 -9.70 -59.07
N ALA A 172 -17.86 -10.51 -59.13
CA ALA A 172 -17.40 -11.22 -60.33
C ALA A 172 -18.22 -12.49 -60.64
N GLY A 173 -19.26 -12.84 -59.84
CA GLY A 173 -20.09 -14.02 -60.03
C GLY A 173 -19.43 -15.35 -59.61
N SER A 174 -18.26 -15.33 -59.00
CA SER A 174 -17.45 -16.52 -58.63
C SER A 174 -17.79 -17.09 -57.24
N LYS A 175 -18.53 -16.32 -56.38
CA LYS A 175 -18.92 -16.74 -55.04
C LYS A 175 -20.42 -16.49 -54.78
N ALA A 176 -21.02 -17.21 -53.88
CA ALA A 176 -22.41 -17.06 -53.49
C ALA A 176 -22.56 -15.97 -52.40
N LYS A 177 -23.70 -15.28 -52.33
CA LYS A 177 -24.00 -14.24 -51.32
C LYS A 177 -23.86 -14.76 -49.89
N VAL A 178 -24.07 -16.03 -49.65
CA VAL A 178 -23.94 -16.66 -48.32
C VAL A 178 -22.50 -16.59 -47.81
N GLU A 179 -21.50 -16.62 -48.69
CA GLU A 179 -20.08 -16.50 -48.30
C GLU A 179 -19.75 -15.08 -47.81
N VAL A 180 -20.37 -14.04 -48.43
CA VAL A 180 -20.22 -12.64 -48.00
C VAL A 180 -20.82 -12.50 -46.59
N LEU A 181 -22.07 -12.93 -46.40
CA LEU A 181 -22.74 -12.86 -45.09
C LEU A 181 -21.98 -13.63 -44.00
N ARG A 182 -21.36 -14.76 -44.33
CA ARG A 182 -20.53 -15.51 -43.39
C ARG A 182 -19.29 -14.70 -42.96
N SER A 183 -18.60 -14.06 -43.92
CA SER A 183 -17.41 -13.25 -43.64
C SER A 183 -17.76 -11.98 -42.87
N GLU A 184 -18.93 -11.37 -43.11
CA GLU A 184 -19.45 -10.25 -42.32
C GLU A 184 -19.67 -10.64 -40.87
N VAL A 185 -20.37 -11.74 -40.61
CA VAL A 185 -20.64 -12.26 -39.26
C VAL A 185 -19.34 -12.64 -38.53
N GLU A 186 -18.39 -13.27 -39.22
CA GLU A 186 -17.08 -13.59 -38.63
C GLU A 186 -16.32 -12.34 -38.20
N LEU A 187 -16.37 -11.24 -38.99
CA LEU A 187 -15.76 -9.96 -38.64
C LEU A 187 -16.50 -9.28 -37.47
N GLU A 188 -17.83 -9.31 -37.45
CA GLU A 188 -18.65 -8.71 -36.37
C GLU A 188 -18.42 -9.41 -35.04
N VAL A 189 -18.40 -10.74 -35.01
CA VAL A 189 -18.12 -11.54 -33.79
C VAL A 189 -16.72 -11.23 -33.24
N LEU A 190 -15.72 -10.99 -34.09
CA LEU A 190 -14.38 -10.60 -33.64
C LEU A 190 -14.37 -9.17 -33.07
N GLY A 191 -15.10 -8.24 -33.67
CA GLY A 191 -15.24 -6.86 -33.19
C GLY A 191 -15.93 -6.78 -31.82
N ASP A 192 -16.98 -7.60 -31.58
CA ASP A 192 -17.66 -7.68 -30.28
C ASP A 192 -16.77 -8.28 -29.18
N THR A 193 -15.89 -9.24 -29.53
CA THR A 193 -14.93 -9.79 -28.56
C THR A 193 -13.86 -8.80 -28.14
N GLU A 194 -13.49 -7.83 -28.97
CA GLU A 194 -12.64 -6.72 -28.56
C GLU A 194 -13.31 -5.80 -27.53
N GLY A 195 -14.61 -5.53 -27.69
CA GLY A 195 -15.38 -4.68 -26.76
C GLY A 195 -15.63 -5.29 -25.38
N LEU A 196 -15.54 -6.61 -25.25
CA LEU A 196 -15.77 -7.34 -23.99
C LEU A 196 -14.50 -7.61 -23.17
N ASN A 197 -13.32 -7.47 -23.76
CA ASN A 197 -12.02 -7.79 -23.13
C ASN A 197 -11.13 -6.55 -22.86
N LEU A 198 -11.65 -5.34 -23.05
CA LEU A 198 -11.06 -4.06 -22.65
C LEU A 198 -11.80 -3.47 -21.45
#